data_bd76f40a2eff499dad97ab068d05a52b
#
_entry.id   bd76f40a2eff499dad97ab068d05a52b
#
_cell.length_a   1.000
_cell.length_b   1.000
_cell.length_c   1.000
_cell.angle_alpha   90.00
_cell.angle_beta   90.00
_cell.angle_gamma   90.00
#
_symmetry.space_group_name_H-M   'P 1'
#
loop_
_entity.id
_entity.type
_entity.pdbx_description
1 polymer ?
#
loop_
_entity_poly.entity_id
_entity_poly.type
_entity_poly.pdbx_seq_one_letter_code
_entity_poly.pdbx_strand_id
1 'polypeptide(L)'
;MIEGTYYKEWSPTLGRDMEFKVFGHRGCPVLALPGRGGRFYDWEDQGLVAACAPLLHAGKMQLFCADGLDGEGLLDADLPLRRRAEMQEEYFCYLTRELAPRILELNAAGGKIPKTSLWCAGVDIGAYQAVNCRLRRPALFTGAVGLSGLYDLHRFAQGQEIARDDLWLRNSPTEYLHKDGLTDKTLLAQAKPDQLTLCAGQGPYEQDALADTQALAQLLQAQGLPVHLEVWGYDVAHDWYWWGRQWNLFAERLFGQQGKEE
;
A
#
# COMPACT_ATOMS: atom_id res chain seq x y z
N MET A 1 -10.64 22.78 3.93
CA MET A 1 -10.91 21.41 3.42
C MET A 1 -10.16 21.29 2.09
N ILE A 2 -9.44 20.21 1.84
CA ILE A 2 -8.80 19.97 0.54
C ILE A 2 -9.86 19.35 -0.36
N GLU A 3 -10.11 19.98 -1.49
CA GLU A 3 -11.01 19.45 -2.50
C GLU A 3 -10.25 18.44 -3.37
N GLY A 4 -10.84 17.26 -3.56
CA GLY A 4 -10.27 16.18 -4.37
C GLY A 4 -10.96 16.11 -5.73
N THR A 5 -10.19 15.78 -6.77
CA THR A 5 -10.71 15.53 -8.11
C THR A 5 -11.06 14.04 -8.25
N TYR A 6 -12.31 13.74 -8.55
CA TYR A 6 -12.82 12.38 -8.73
C TYR A 6 -12.61 11.89 -10.15
N TYR A 7 -12.24 10.61 -10.27
CA TYR A 7 -12.08 9.88 -11.52
C TYR A 7 -12.83 8.55 -11.47
N LYS A 8 -13.41 8.18 -12.60
CA LYS A 8 -14.02 6.88 -12.86
C LYS A 8 -13.59 6.45 -14.25
N GLU A 9 -12.77 5.42 -14.32
CA GLU A 9 -12.10 5.00 -15.55
C GLU A 9 -12.26 3.48 -15.76
N TRP A 10 -12.47 3.06 -17.01
CA TRP A 10 -12.60 1.66 -17.36
C TRP A 10 -11.28 0.92 -17.20
N SER A 11 -11.29 -0.21 -16.50
CA SER A 11 -10.14 -1.12 -16.39
C SER A 11 -10.32 -2.32 -17.35
N PRO A 12 -9.50 -2.44 -18.38
CA PRO A 12 -9.48 -3.63 -19.23
C PRO A 12 -9.12 -4.91 -18.48
N THR A 13 -8.20 -4.83 -17.51
CA THR A 13 -7.79 -5.99 -16.69
C THR A 13 -8.94 -6.51 -15.84
N LEU A 14 -9.74 -5.62 -15.25
CA LEU A 14 -10.82 -5.99 -14.34
C LEU A 14 -12.18 -6.11 -15.03
N GLY A 15 -12.31 -5.63 -16.28
CA GLY A 15 -13.56 -5.63 -17.03
C GLY A 15 -14.66 -4.78 -16.38
N ARG A 16 -14.29 -3.71 -15.67
CA ARG A 16 -15.21 -2.81 -14.95
C ARG A 16 -14.65 -1.40 -14.82
N ASP A 17 -15.51 -0.47 -14.48
CA ASP A 17 -15.08 0.86 -14.05
C ASP A 17 -14.44 0.78 -12.67
N MET A 18 -13.30 1.47 -12.51
CA MET A 18 -12.62 1.68 -11.24
C MET A 18 -12.62 3.15 -10.87
N GLU A 19 -12.71 3.41 -9.58
CA GLU A 19 -12.86 4.77 -9.05
C GLU A 19 -11.64 5.15 -8.21
N PHE A 20 -11.21 6.40 -8.35
CA PHE A 20 -10.18 6.98 -7.49
C PHE A 20 -10.35 8.49 -7.35
N LYS A 21 -9.76 9.06 -6.29
CA LYS A 21 -9.82 10.49 -6.02
C LYS A 21 -8.42 11.05 -5.77
N VAL A 22 -8.14 12.22 -6.35
CA VAL A 22 -6.81 12.83 -6.32
C VAL A 22 -6.83 14.08 -5.48
N PHE A 23 -5.90 14.20 -4.54
CA PHE A 23 -5.73 15.35 -3.66
C PHE A 23 -4.35 15.96 -3.82
N GLY A 24 -4.28 17.29 -3.81
CA GLY A 24 -3.06 18.04 -4.12
C GLY A 24 -2.87 18.20 -5.63
N HIS A 25 -1.82 18.89 -6.01
CA HIS A 25 -1.63 19.33 -7.40
C HIS A 25 -0.27 18.98 -8.01
N ARG A 26 0.70 18.53 -7.19
CA ARG A 26 2.06 18.16 -7.58
C ARG A 26 2.81 17.51 -6.40
N GLY A 27 4.09 17.21 -6.61
CA GLY A 27 4.99 16.65 -5.60
C GLY A 27 5.23 15.17 -5.80
N CYS A 28 5.57 14.45 -4.73
CA CYS A 28 5.74 13.01 -4.78
C CYS A 28 4.36 12.33 -4.96
N PRO A 29 4.13 11.55 -6.03
CA PRO A 29 2.88 10.82 -6.17
C PRO A 29 2.82 9.65 -5.19
N VAL A 30 1.71 9.54 -4.47
CA VAL A 30 1.46 8.49 -3.47
C VAL A 30 0.11 7.84 -3.76
N LEU A 31 0.13 6.54 -4.07
CA LEU A 31 -1.07 5.72 -4.15
C LEU A 31 -1.49 5.32 -2.75
N ALA A 32 -2.70 5.69 -2.33
CA ALA A 32 -3.29 5.35 -1.05
C ALA A 32 -4.35 4.26 -1.20
N LEU A 33 -4.18 3.16 -0.47
CA LEU A 33 -5.03 1.97 -0.53
C LEU A 33 -5.84 1.83 0.76
N PRO A 34 -7.17 1.61 0.66
CA PRO A 34 -8.06 1.57 1.81
C PRO A 34 -7.87 0.30 2.65
N GLY A 35 -8.52 0.26 3.81
CA GLY A 35 -8.66 -0.94 4.61
C GLY A 35 -9.59 -1.98 3.98
N ARG A 36 -9.89 -3.02 4.73
CA ARG A 36 -10.73 -4.15 4.32
C ARG A 36 -12.08 -3.72 3.76
N GLY A 37 -12.39 -4.17 2.53
CA GLY A 37 -13.63 -3.86 1.83
C GLY A 37 -13.81 -2.37 1.52
N GLY A 38 -12.74 -1.60 1.61
CA GLY A 38 -12.77 -0.15 1.56
C GLY A 38 -12.82 0.44 0.15
N ARG A 39 -13.12 1.73 0.11
CA ARG A 39 -13.33 2.49 -1.11
C ARG A 39 -12.40 3.70 -1.19
N PHE A 40 -12.31 4.28 -2.37
CA PHE A 40 -11.47 5.44 -2.69
C PHE A 40 -11.72 6.67 -1.80
N TYR A 41 -12.88 6.79 -1.15
CA TYR A 41 -13.23 7.91 -0.29
C TYR A 41 -12.88 7.70 1.19
N ASP A 42 -12.51 6.48 1.62
CA ASP A 42 -12.30 6.17 3.04
C ASP A 42 -11.17 7.01 3.66
N TRP A 43 -10.07 7.22 2.93
CA TRP A 43 -8.97 8.05 3.42
C TRP A 43 -9.38 9.51 3.65
N GLU A 44 -10.31 10.03 2.84
CA GLU A 44 -10.90 11.37 3.02
C GLU A 44 -11.85 11.37 4.22
N ASP A 45 -12.83 10.47 4.22
CA ASP A 45 -13.90 10.42 5.23
C ASP A 45 -13.35 10.13 6.63
N GLN A 46 -12.29 9.34 6.74
CA GLN A 46 -11.62 9.00 7.98
C GLN A 46 -10.51 9.98 8.38
N GLY A 47 -10.33 11.07 7.64
CA GLY A 47 -9.46 12.17 8.00
C GLY A 47 -7.98 12.03 7.66
N LEU A 48 -7.54 10.95 6.96
CA LEU A 48 -6.13 10.76 6.59
C LEU A 48 -5.66 11.77 5.55
N VAL A 49 -6.55 12.19 4.64
CA VAL A 49 -6.27 13.29 3.70
C VAL A 49 -6.08 14.61 4.46
N ALA A 50 -6.94 14.89 5.43
CA ALA A 50 -6.83 16.08 6.26
C ALA A 50 -5.55 16.09 7.10
N ALA A 51 -5.12 14.92 7.60
CA ALA A 51 -3.89 14.78 8.39
C ALA A 51 -2.62 15.21 7.62
N CYS A 52 -2.56 14.97 6.31
CA CYS A 52 -1.42 15.37 5.46
C CYS A 52 -1.68 16.65 4.62
N ALA A 53 -2.75 17.41 4.94
CA ALA A 53 -3.15 18.63 4.22
C ALA A 53 -2.00 19.64 4.02
N PRO A 54 -1.13 19.93 5.00
CA PRO A 54 -0.02 20.86 4.80
C PRO A 54 0.91 20.43 3.67
N LEU A 55 1.20 19.14 3.53
CA LEU A 55 2.06 18.59 2.48
C LEU A 55 1.41 18.69 1.11
N LEU A 56 0.10 18.43 1.03
CA LEU A 56 -0.69 18.54 -0.21
C LEU A 56 -0.76 20.00 -0.68
N HIS A 57 -1.04 20.96 0.21
CA HIS A 57 -1.08 22.38 -0.12
C HIS A 57 0.30 22.90 -0.54
N ALA A 58 1.36 22.46 0.12
CA ALA A 58 2.72 22.84 -0.22
C ALA A 58 3.23 22.19 -1.54
N GLY A 59 2.46 21.27 -2.13
CA GLY A 59 2.88 20.55 -3.32
C GLY A 59 4.09 19.64 -3.11
N LYS A 60 4.28 19.13 -1.88
CA LYS A 60 5.34 18.18 -1.53
C LYS A 60 4.96 16.75 -1.88
N MET A 61 3.67 16.46 -1.82
CA MET A 61 3.08 15.19 -2.25
C MET A 61 1.75 15.42 -2.96
N GLN A 62 1.35 14.45 -3.76
CA GLN A 62 0.03 14.34 -4.37
C GLN A 62 -0.53 12.96 -4.04
N LEU A 63 -1.74 12.89 -3.48
CA LEU A 63 -2.34 11.65 -2.97
C LEU A 63 -3.40 11.16 -3.92
N PHE A 64 -3.35 9.88 -4.26
CA PHE A 64 -4.26 9.17 -5.15
C PHE A 64 -4.95 8.04 -4.37
N CYS A 65 -6.16 8.29 -3.89
CA CYS A 65 -6.93 7.32 -3.11
C CYS A 65 -7.75 6.45 -4.05
N ALA A 66 -7.50 5.14 -4.08
CA ALA A 66 -8.10 4.20 -5.01
C ALA A 66 -9.05 3.22 -4.31
N ASP A 67 -9.97 2.62 -5.09
CA ASP A 67 -10.83 1.54 -4.61
C ASP A 67 -10.03 0.28 -4.26
N GLY A 68 -10.47 -0.41 -3.19
CA GLY A 68 -10.10 -1.80 -2.94
C GLY A 68 -10.99 -2.78 -3.72
N LEU A 69 -10.52 -4.00 -3.91
CA LEU A 69 -11.29 -5.13 -4.47
C LEU A 69 -11.21 -6.39 -3.61
N ASP A 70 -10.61 -6.29 -2.44
CA ASP A 70 -10.39 -7.41 -1.53
C ASP A 70 -11.71 -8.03 -1.03
N GLY A 71 -12.75 -7.22 -0.79
CA GLY A 71 -14.05 -7.70 -0.33
C GLY A 71 -14.77 -8.59 -1.35
N GLU A 72 -14.61 -8.33 -2.65
CA GLU A 72 -15.19 -9.12 -3.74
C GLU A 72 -14.25 -10.23 -4.24
N GLY A 73 -13.03 -10.31 -3.73
CA GLY A 73 -11.96 -11.20 -4.20
C GLY A 73 -11.26 -11.93 -3.08
N LEU A 74 -10.10 -11.44 -2.65
CA LEU A 74 -9.23 -12.10 -1.67
C LEU A 74 -9.96 -12.52 -0.39
N LEU A 75 -10.88 -11.70 0.10
CA LEU A 75 -11.62 -11.91 1.35
C LEU A 75 -12.97 -12.58 1.17
N ASP A 76 -13.44 -12.76 -0.06
CA ASP A 76 -14.74 -13.43 -0.32
C ASP A 76 -14.63 -14.93 -0.07
N ALA A 77 -15.15 -15.36 1.09
CA ALA A 77 -15.11 -16.74 1.54
C ALA A 77 -15.98 -17.69 0.69
N ASP A 78 -16.93 -17.17 -0.05
CA ASP A 78 -17.82 -17.96 -0.91
C ASP A 78 -17.15 -18.34 -2.24
N LEU A 79 -16.06 -17.66 -2.60
CA LEU A 79 -15.29 -17.98 -3.79
C LEU A 79 -14.28 -19.10 -3.55
N PRO A 80 -14.03 -19.97 -4.55
CA PRO A 80 -12.93 -20.92 -4.51
C PRO A 80 -11.58 -20.22 -4.32
N LEU A 81 -10.67 -20.81 -3.53
CA LEU A 81 -9.33 -20.23 -3.26
C LEU A 81 -8.61 -19.80 -4.54
N ARG A 82 -8.66 -20.62 -5.58
CA ARG A 82 -8.04 -20.31 -6.88
C ARG A 82 -8.60 -19.00 -7.47
N ARG A 83 -9.92 -18.81 -7.45
CA ARG A 83 -10.55 -17.61 -7.98
C ARG A 83 -10.17 -16.36 -7.17
N ARG A 84 -10.08 -16.50 -5.86
CA ARG A 84 -9.61 -15.43 -4.96
C ARG A 84 -8.18 -15.00 -5.29
N ALA A 85 -7.28 -15.98 -5.54
CA ALA A 85 -5.91 -15.70 -5.94
C ALA A 85 -5.82 -15.04 -7.33
N GLU A 86 -6.68 -15.46 -8.28
CA GLU A 86 -6.78 -14.83 -9.61
C GLU A 86 -7.22 -13.38 -9.51
N MET A 87 -8.27 -13.09 -8.76
CA MET A 87 -8.76 -11.72 -8.55
C MET A 87 -7.73 -10.83 -7.83
N GLN A 88 -6.97 -11.39 -6.89
CA GLN A 88 -5.86 -10.68 -6.26
C GLN A 88 -4.75 -10.35 -7.28
N GLU A 89 -4.40 -11.26 -8.18
CA GLU A 89 -3.40 -10.99 -9.23
C GLU A 89 -3.94 -10.02 -10.29
N GLU A 90 -5.22 -10.11 -10.66
CA GLU A 90 -5.90 -9.16 -11.54
C GLU A 90 -5.85 -7.75 -10.93
N TYR A 91 -6.16 -7.61 -9.63
CA TYR A 91 -6.07 -6.32 -8.94
C TYR A 91 -4.64 -5.79 -8.88
N PHE A 92 -3.65 -6.64 -8.59
CA PHE A 92 -2.24 -6.25 -8.66
C PHE A 92 -1.84 -5.78 -10.08
N CYS A 93 -2.32 -6.45 -11.12
CA CYS A 93 -2.11 -6.03 -12.50
C CYS A 93 -2.75 -4.68 -12.80
N TYR A 94 -3.97 -4.44 -12.34
CA TYR A 94 -4.62 -3.13 -12.43
C TYR A 94 -3.78 -2.03 -11.75
N LEU A 95 -3.39 -2.22 -10.50
CA LEU A 95 -2.58 -1.24 -9.77
C LEU A 95 -1.27 -0.90 -10.48
N THR A 96 -0.61 -1.92 -11.07
CA THR A 96 0.75 -1.76 -11.59
C THR A 96 0.83 -1.41 -13.07
N ARG A 97 -0.15 -1.82 -13.88
CA ARG A 97 -0.14 -1.67 -15.35
C ARG A 97 -1.10 -0.61 -15.87
N GLU A 98 -2.10 -0.24 -15.07
CA GLU A 98 -3.12 0.74 -15.45
C GLU A 98 -3.07 1.95 -14.53
N LEU A 99 -3.35 1.78 -13.24
CA LEU A 99 -3.47 2.89 -12.30
C LEU A 99 -2.13 3.62 -12.06
N ALA A 100 -1.02 2.91 -11.84
CA ALA A 100 0.27 3.55 -11.59
C ALA A 100 0.76 4.40 -12.78
N PRO A 101 0.72 3.95 -14.04
CA PRO A 101 0.99 4.81 -15.19
C PRO A 101 0.07 6.03 -15.26
N ARG A 102 -1.23 5.84 -14.98
CA ARG A 102 -2.20 6.94 -14.95
C ARG A 102 -1.91 7.98 -13.86
N ILE A 103 -1.51 7.51 -12.69
CA ILE A 103 -1.04 8.38 -11.59
C ILE A 103 0.15 9.23 -12.04
N LEU A 104 1.14 8.62 -12.69
CA LEU A 104 2.33 9.33 -13.16
C LEU A 104 2.00 10.36 -14.25
N GLU A 105 1.06 10.05 -15.15
CA GLU A 105 0.55 10.99 -16.14
C GLU A 105 -0.14 12.20 -15.50
N LEU A 106 -1.07 11.95 -14.56
CA LEU A 106 -1.77 13.02 -13.85
C LEU A 106 -0.83 13.88 -13.00
N ASN A 107 0.16 13.25 -12.34
CA ASN A 107 1.17 13.97 -11.57
C ASN A 107 2.05 14.85 -12.47
N ALA A 108 2.43 14.35 -13.64
CA ALA A 108 3.24 15.12 -14.60
C ALA A 108 2.54 16.37 -15.10
N ALA A 109 1.21 16.37 -15.20
CA ALA A 109 0.43 17.55 -15.60
C ALA A 109 0.53 18.72 -14.59
N GLY A 110 0.77 18.42 -13.30
CA GLY A 110 0.93 19.41 -12.22
C GLY A 110 2.38 19.77 -11.89
N GLY A 111 3.36 19.00 -12.38
CA GLY A 111 4.78 19.12 -12.04
C GLY A 111 5.65 19.65 -13.17
N LYS A 112 6.82 20.22 -12.81
CA LYS A 112 7.81 20.67 -13.81
C LYS A 112 8.64 19.51 -14.39
N ILE A 113 8.85 18.46 -13.58
CA ILE A 113 9.67 17.29 -13.92
C ILE A 113 8.80 16.05 -13.78
N PRO A 114 8.54 15.29 -14.87
CA PRO A 114 7.79 14.04 -14.80
C PRO A 114 8.47 13.06 -13.86
N LYS A 115 7.69 12.45 -12.95
CA LYS A 115 8.16 11.34 -12.12
C LYS A 115 8.03 10.04 -12.91
N THR A 116 8.95 9.11 -12.68
CA THR A 116 8.96 7.78 -13.31
C THR A 116 8.58 6.67 -12.34
N SER A 117 8.35 7.05 -11.07
CA SER A 117 8.00 6.15 -9.98
C SER A 117 7.12 6.87 -8.96
N LEU A 118 6.47 6.10 -8.11
CA LEU A 118 5.59 6.60 -7.07
C LEU A 118 5.82 5.87 -5.74
N TRP A 119 5.23 6.39 -4.69
CA TRP A 119 5.08 5.71 -3.41
C TRP A 119 3.71 5.05 -3.31
N CYS A 120 3.57 4.09 -2.40
CA CYS A 120 2.27 3.58 -2.00
C CYS A 120 2.15 3.58 -0.48
N ALA A 121 0.92 3.71 0.00
CA ALA A 121 0.58 3.65 1.41
C ALA A 121 -0.73 2.90 1.57
N GLY A 122 -0.90 2.23 2.69
CA GLY A 122 -2.15 1.54 2.96
C GLY A 122 -2.33 1.21 4.43
N VAL A 123 -3.56 0.88 4.79
CA VAL A 123 -3.97 0.46 6.13
C VAL A 123 -4.61 -0.92 6.05
N ASP A 124 -4.45 -1.78 7.05
CA ASP A 124 -5.02 -3.14 7.10
C ASP A 124 -4.67 -3.95 5.81
N ILE A 125 -5.66 -4.39 5.03
CA ILE A 125 -5.44 -5.06 3.73
C ILE A 125 -4.78 -4.13 2.71
N GLY A 126 -5.08 -2.85 2.72
CA GLY A 126 -4.39 -1.87 1.87
C GLY A 126 -2.90 -1.77 2.17
N ALA A 127 -2.48 -1.99 3.42
CA ALA A 127 -1.08 -2.06 3.79
C ALA A 127 -0.38 -3.28 3.15
N TYR A 128 -1.04 -4.45 3.16
CA TYR A 128 -0.57 -5.61 2.43
C TYR A 128 -0.41 -5.31 0.93
N GLN A 129 -1.41 -4.70 0.30
CA GLN A 129 -1.37 -4.36 -1.13
C GLN A 129 -0.22 -3.39 -1.46
N ALA A 130 -0.02 -2.36 -0.63
CA ALA A 130 1.05 -1.37 -0.80
C ALA A 130 2.43 -2.03 -0.71
N VAL A 131 2.65 -2.87 0.30
CA VAL A 131 3.90 -3.60 0.49
C VAL A 131 4.15 -4.61 -0.63
N ASN A 132 3.12 -5.35 -1.06
CA ASN A 132 3.20 -6.29 -2.19
C ASN A 132 3.58 -5.57 -3.49
N CYS A 133 3.02 -4.38 -3.76
CA CYS A 133 3.41 -3.54 -4.90
C CYS A 133 4.89 -3.14 -4.82
N ARG A 134 5.36 -2.66 -3.67
CA ARG A 134 6.76 -2.27 -3.45
C ARG A 134 7.72 -3.43 -3.66
N LEU A 135 7.44 -4.58 -3.08
CA LEU A 135 8.33 -5.74 -3.14
C LEU A 135 8.38 -6.39 -4.53
N ARG A 136 7.25 -6.43 -5.23
CA ARG A 136 7.17 -7.06 -6.57
C ARG A 136 7.55 -6.12 -7.72
N ARG A 137 7.41 -4.81 -7.56
CA ARG A 137 7.69 -3.80 -8.60
C ARG A 137 8.50 -2.62 -8.05
N PRO A 138 9.72 -2.86 -7.51
CA PRO A 138 10.49 -1.84 -6.80
C PRO A 138 10.98 -0.69 -7.70
N ALA A 139 11.10 -0.88 -9.00
CA ALA A 139 11.42 0.19 -9.92
C ALA A 139 10.25 1.17 -10.12
N LEU A 140 9.01 0.68 -10.01
CA LEU A 140 7.80 1.50 -10.16
C LEU A 140 7.38 2.12 -8.83
N PHE A 141 7.40 1.33 -7.74
CA PHE A 141 7.08 1.79 -6.39
C PHE A 141 8.36 1.95 -5.58
N THR A 142 8.87 3.16 -5.48
CA THR A 142 10.15 3.45 -4.81
C THR A 142 10.05 3.48 -3.30
N GLY A 143 8.85 3.49 -2.74
CA GLY A 143 8.63 3.37 -1.31
C GLY A 143 7.23 2.86 -0.99
N ALA A 144 7.07 2.31 0.22
CA ALA A 144 5.79 1.90 0.78
C ALA A 144 5.68 2.21 2.27
N VAL A 145 4.45 2.55 2.71
CA VAL A 145 4.06 2.67 4.12
C VAL A 145 2.91 1.70 4.37
N GLY A 146 3.12 0.71 5.20
CA GLY A 146 2.10 -0.25 5.63
C GLY A 146 1.74 -0.06 7.09
N LEU A 147 0.48 0.28 7.37
CA LEU A 147 -0.06 0.51 8.69
C LEU A 147 -0.98 -0.64 9.09
N SER A 148 -0.62 -1.36 10.14
CA SER A 148 -1.36 -2.51 10.68
C SER A 148 -1.70 -3.56 9.61
N GLY A 149 -0.72 -3.91 8.75
CA GLY A 149 -0.95 -4.80 7.60
C GLY A 149 -1.06 -6.27 7.99
N LEU A 150 -1.87 -7.00 7.21
CA LEU A 150 -2.03 -8.46 7.31
C LEU A 150 -1.27 -9.11 6.15
N TYR A 151 -0.03 -9.55 6.40
CA TYR A 151 0.91 -9.98 5.35
C TYR A 151 0.98 -11.49 5.16
N ASP A 152 0.43 -12.28 6.10
CA ASP A 152 0.30 -13.72 5.97
C ASP A 152 -1.06 -14.08 5.32
N LEU A 153 -1.03 -14.36 4.02
CA LEU A 153 -2.24 -14.71 3.28
C LEU A 153 -2.84 -16.08 3.66
N HIS A 154 -2.11 -16.95 4.38
CA HIS A 154 -2.64 -18.21 4.86
C HIS A 154 -3.86 -18.02 5.76
N ARG A 155 -3.93 -16.92 6.52
CA ARG A 155 -5.09 -16.59 7.37
C ARG A 155 -6.40 -16.47 6.58
N PHE A 156 -6.34 -16.09 5.30
CA PHE A 156 -7.53 -15.97 4.45
C PHE A 156 -7.92 -17.28 3.76
N ALA A 157 -7.09 -18.31 3.82
CA ALA A 157 -7.36 -19.61 3.22
C ALA A 157 -8.33 -20.49 4.02
N GLN A 158 -8.73 -20.07 5.22
CA GLN A 158 -9.70 -20.80 6.07
C GLN A 158 -9.34 -22.27 6.31
N GLY A 159 -8.05 -22.55 6.52
CA GLY A 159 -7.55 -23.91 6.74
C GLY A 159 -7.42 -24.77 5.48
N GLN A 160 -7.74 -24.24 4.30
CA GLN A 160 -7.48 -24.92 3.02
C GLN A 160 -5.99 -24.87 2.67
N GLU A 161 -5.48 -25.88 1.99
CA GLU A 161 -4.08 -25.93 1.57
C GLU A 161 -3.84 -25.02 0.36
N ILE A 162 -3.02 -23.96 0.53
CA ILE A 162 -2.59 -23.05 -0.54
C ILE A 162 -1.16 -23.33 -1.02
N ALA A 163 -0.47 -24.27 -0.40
CA ALA A 163 0.98 -24.49 -0.57
C ALA A 163 1.43 -24.84 -2.00
N ARG A 164 0.51 -25.12 -2.92
CA ARG A 164 0.78 -25.46 -4.32
C ARG A 164 0.17 -24.50 -5.33
N ASP A 165 -0.53 -23.46 -4.88
CA ASP A 165 -1.10 -22.47 -5.81
C ASP A 165 -0.10 -21.35 -6.06
N ASP A 166 0.44 -21.30 -7.28
CA ASP A 166 1.45 -20.32 -7.68
C ASP A 166 0.97 -18.87 -7.54
N LEU A 167 -0.32 -18.60 -7.69
CA LEU A 167 -0.85 -17.24 -7.55
C LEU A 167 -0.94 -16.81 -6.08
N TRP A 168 -1.32 -17.72 -5.15
CA TRP A 168 -1.24 -17.47 -3.73
C TRP A 168 0.19 -17.17 -3.30
N LEU A 169 1.13 -18.05 -3.68
CA LEU A 169 2.54 -17.90 -3.34
C LEU A 169 3.14 -16.60 -3.88
N ARG A 170 2.78 -16.25 -5.13
CA ARG A 170 3.24 -15.02 -5.79
C ARG A 170 2.70 -13.75 -5.12
N ASN A 171 1.53 -13.81 -4.49
CA ASN A 171 0.90 -12.70 -3.80
C ASN A 171 1.14 -12.69 -2.29
N SER A 172 1.82 -13.70 -1.73
CA SER A 172 2.10 -13.81 -0.30
C SER A 172 3.51 -13.32 0.03
N PRO A 173 3.70 -12.12 0.61
CA PRO A 173 5.02 -11.60 0.95
C PRO A 173 5.85 -12.54 1.81
N THR A 174 5.24 -13.19 2.80
CA THR A 174 5.89 -14.17 3.64
C THR A 174 6.41 -15.37 2.84
N GLU A 175 5.65 -15.85 1.84
CA GLU A 175 6.02 -17.01 1.03
C GLU A 175 7.12 -16.72 0.01
N TYR A 176 6.97 -15.67 -0.81
CA TYR A 176 7.98 -15.42 -1.83
C TYR A 176 9.30 -14.91 -1.25
N LEU A 177 9.30 -14.28 -0.07
CA LEU A 177 10.53 -13.92 0.61
C LEU A 177 11.30 -15.16 1.11
N HIS A 178 10.63 -16.20 1.58
CA HIS A 178 11.27 -17.47 1.95
C HIS A 178 11.90 -18.20 0.75
N LYS A 179 11.34 -18.04 -0.45
CA LYS A 179 11.73 -18.78 -1.66
C LYS A 179 12.67 -18.01 -2.59
N ASP A 180 13.26 -16.91 -2.14
CA ASP A 180 14.05 -16.00 -2.99
C ASP A 180 13.28 -15.54 -4.25
N GLY A 181 11.95 -15.44 -4.15
CA GLY A 181 11.04 -15.13 -5.25
C GLY A 181 10.95 -13.64 -5.63
N LEU A 182 11.86 -12.80 -5.14
CA LEU A 182 11.91 -11.37 -5.48
C LEU A 182 12.54 -11.14 -6.85
N THR A 183 11.86 -10.39 -7.70
CA THR A 183 12.28 -10.12 -9.08
C THR A 183 13.49 -9.17 -9.14
N ASP A 184 13.57 -8.20 -8.22
CA ASP A 184 14.59 -7.13 -8.21
C ASP A 184 15.22 -6.94 -6.82
N LYS A 185 15.74 -8.02 -6.24
CA LYS A 185 16.34 -8.03 -4.90
C LYS A 185 17.47 -7.01 -4.76
N THR A 186 18.29 -6.83 -5.80
CA THR A 186 19.38 -5.86 -5.80
C THR A 186 18.89 -4.42 -5.62
N LEU A 187 17.83 -4.04 -6.33
CA LEU A 187 17.24 -2.71 -6.21
C LEU A 187 16.62 -2.48 -4.82
N LEU A 188 15.98 -3.51 -4.27
CA LEU A 188 15.44 -3.46 -2.91
C LEU A 188 16.54 -3.34 -1.85
N ALA A 189 17.64 -4.07 -2.00
CA ALA A 189 18.78 -4.04 -1.06
C ALA A 189 19.51 -2.68 -1.04
N GLN A 190 19.44 -1.91 -2.12
CA GLN A 190 20.03 -0.57 -2.22
C GLN A 190 19.10 0.53 -1.67
N ALA A 191 17.85 0.21 -1.33
CA ALA A 191 16.90 1.16 -0.79
C ALA A 191 17.30 1.65 0.61
N LYS A 192 16.81 2.84 0.99
CA LYS A 192 16.92 3.30 2.38
C LYS A 192 15.86 2.59 3.25
N PRO A 193 16.12 2.36 4.55
CA PRO A 193 15.14 1.68 5.43
C PRO A 193 13.76 2.33 5.44
N ASP A 194 13.69 3.66 5.41
CA ASP A 194 12.45 4.43 5.41
C ASP A 194 11.65 4.33 4.11
N GLN A 195 12.25 3.80 3.02
CA GLN A 195 11.53 3.48 1.77
C GLN A 195 10.65 2.23 1.88
N LEU A 196 10.73 1.48 2.97
CA LEU A 196 9.74 0.48 3.36
C LEU A 196 9.47 0.62 4.85
N THR A 197 8.40 1.32 5.20
CA THR A 197 7.97 1.54 6.59
C THR A 197 6.82 0.62 6.92
N LEU A 198 6.98 -0.17 7.98
CA LEU A 198 5.96 -1.04 8.56
C LEU A 198 5.66 -0.55 9.96
N CYS A 199 4.37 -0.34 10.27
CA CYS A 199 3.95 0.09 11.59
C CYS A 199 2.71 -0.69 12.05
N ALA A 200 2.68 -1.04 13.33
CA ALA A 200 1.49 -1.61 13.98
C ALA A 200 1.41 -1.13 15.44
N GLY A 201 0.20 -1.13 16.01
CA GLY A 201 -0.02 -0.93 17.42
C GLY A 201 0.11 -2.21 18.25
N GLN A 202 -0.14 -2.12 19.56
CA GLN A 202 -0.21 -3.24 20.50
C GLN A 202 -1.56 -3.30 21.22
N GLY A 203 -2.49 -2.43 20.87
CA GLY A 203 -3.78 -2.29 21.50
C GLY A 203 -4.86 -3.21 20.93
N PRO A 204 -6.14 -2.88 21.17
CA PRO A 204 -7.25 -3.70 20.74
C PRO A 204 -7.23 -3.98 19.22
N TYR A 205 -7.46 -5.24 18.86
CA TYR A 205 -7.56 -5.75 17.49
C TYR A 205 -6.26 -5.69 16.65
N GLU A 206 -5.12 -5.34 17.25
CA GLU A 206 -3.82 -5.28 16.56
C GLU A 206 -3.05 -6.61 16.57
N GLN A 207 -3.47 -7.63 17.30
CA GLN A 207 -2.70 -8.84 17.56
C GLN A 207 -2.20 -9.51 16.28
N ASP A 208 -3.07 -9.69 15.30
CA ASP A 208 -2.74 -10.32 14.02
C ASP A 208 -1.84 -9.43 13.16
N ALA A 209 -2.17 -8.14 13.06
CA ALA A 209 -1.40 -7.17 12.30
C ALA A 209 -0.01 -6.95 12.89
N LEU A 210 0.12 -6.92 14.22
CA LEU A 210 1.41 -6.82 14.92
C LEU A 210 2.28 -8.05 14.62
N ALA A 211 1.71 -9.25 14.76
CA ALA A 211 2.42 -10.50 14.50
C ALA A 211 2.92 -10.56 13.05
N ASP A 212 2.07 -10.26 12.08
CA ASP A 212 2.40 -10.26 10.66
C ASP A 212 3.45 -9.17 10.33
N THR A 213 3.30 -7.98 10.90
CA THR A 213 4.23 -6.85 10.70
C THR A 213 5.63 -7.19 11.20
N GLN A 214 5.73 -7.79 12.40
CA GLN A 214 7.01 -8.22 12.96
C GLN A 214 7.64 -9.37 12.18
N ALA A 215 6.84 -10.39 11.80
CA ALA A 215 7.30 -11.52 11.00
C ALA A 215 7.84 -11.07 9.65
N LEU A 216 7.11 -10.19 8.94
CA LEU A 216 7.55 -9.65 7.66
C LEU A 216 8.86 -8.85 7.80
N ALA A 217 8.96 -7.99 8.82
CA ALA A 217 10.18 -7.23 9.06
C ALA A 217 11.39 -8.14 9.32
N GLN A 218 11.22 -9.21 10.10
CA GLN A 218 12.28 -10.20 10.35
C GLN A 218 12.70 -10.92 9.06
N LEU A 219 11.75 -11.31 8.20
CA LEU A 219 12.05 -11.93 6.92
C LEU A 219 12.83 -11.00 5.99
N LEU A 220 12.43 -9.73 5.89
CA LEU A 220 13.13 -8.73 5.10
C LEU A 220 14.57 -8.54 5.59
N GLN A 221 14.75 -8.40 6.90
CA GLN A 221 16.09 -8.27 7.52
C GLN A 221 16.95 -9.51 7.29
N ALA A 222 16.38 -10.72 7.40
CA ALA A 222 17.09 -11.97 7.13
C ALA A 222 17.54 -12.09 5.66
N GLN A 223 16.80 -11.45 4.74
CA GLN A 223 17.16 -11.34 3.32
C GLN A 223 18.13 -10.18 3.01
N GLY A 224 18.56 -9.42 4.02
CA GLY A 224 19.41 -8.24 3.84
C GLY A 224 18.69 -7.05 3.21
N LEU A 225 17.35 -7.01 3.29
CA LEU A 225 16.53 -5.94 2.74
C LEU A 225 16.25 -4.89 3.82
N PRO A 226 16.50 -3.59 3.54
CA PRO A 226 16.27 -2.54 4.51
C PRO A 226 14.76 -2.33 4.75
N VAL A 227 14.38 -2.21 6.00
CA VAL A 227 13.01 -1.95 6.46
C VAL A 227 13.03 -1.09 7.73
N HIS A 228 12.16 -0.11 7.79
CA HIS A 228 11.89 0.66 9.00
C HIS A 228 10.66 0.06 9.70
N LEU A 229 10.85 -0.48 10.90
CA LEU A 229 9.78 -1.06 11.72
C LEU A 229 9.52 -0.15 12.92
N GLU A 230 8.27 0.28 13.09
CA GLU A 230 7.80 0.92 14.32
C GLU A 230 6.66 0.10 14.95
N VAL A 231 6.74 -0.10 16.27
CA VAL A 231 5.67 -0.71 17.07
C VAL A 231 5.21 0.32 18.08
N TRP A 232 3.94 0.72 18.00
CA TRP A 232 3.35 1.71 18.88
C TRP A 232 2.75 1.07 20.15
N GLY A 233 2.34 1.88 21.10
CA GLY A 233 1.94 1.46 22.43
C GLY A 233 0.69 0.58 22.52
N TYR A 234 0.39 0.11 23.74
CA TYR A 234 -0.77 -0.74 24.04
C TYR A 234 -2.11 -0.02 23.96
N ASP A 235 -2.11 1.30 23.86
CA ASP A 235 -3.27 2.16 23.65
C ASP A 235 -3.61 2.34 22.16
N VAL A 236 -2.75 1.84 21.25
CA VAL A 236 -2.91 1.98 19.80
C VAL A 236 -3.71 0.82 19.24
N ALA A 237 -4.96 1.08 18.93
CA ALA A 237 -5.91 0.11 18.38
C ALA A 237 -5.85 0.03 16.85
N HIS A 238 -6.40 -1.06 16.29
CA HIS A 238 -6.54 -1.30 14.86
C HIS A 238 -7.72 -0.48 14.31
N ASP A 239 -7.53 0.81 14.15
CA ASP A 239 -8.59 1.73 13.71
C ASP A 239 -8.07 2.96 12.96
N TRP A 240 -9.00 3.65 12.29
CA TRP A 240 -8.72 4.83 11.48
C TRP A 240 -8.15 6.02 12.25
N TYR A 241 -8.49 6.19 13.54
CA TYR A 241 -7.94 7.27 14.36
C TYR A 241 -6.42 7.13 14.51
N TRP A 242 -5.96 5.92 14.83
CA TRP A 242 -4.54 5.66 15.00
C TRP A 242 -3.78 5.63 13.67
N TRP A 243 -4.37 5.06 12.61
CA TRP A 243 -3.78 5.10 11.26
C TRP A 243 -3.62 6.54 10.76
N GLY A 244 -4.56 7.45 11.06
CA GLY A 244 -4.45 8.87 10.74
C GLY A 244 -3.26 9.55 11.44
N ARG A 245 -3.00 9.20 12.71
CA ARG A 245 -1.84 9.72 13.47
C ARG A 245 -0.52 9.15 12.96
N GLN A 246 -0.47 7.85 12.69
CA GLN A 246 0.69 7.18 12.10
C GLN A 246 0.99 7.74 10.71
N TRP A 247 -0.02 7.87 9.87
CA TRP A 247 0.12 8.44 8.53
C TRP A 247 0.66 9.87 8.56
N ASN A 248 0.11 10.73 9.40
CA ASN A 248 0.61 12.09 9.54
C ASN A 248 2.10 12.13 9.89
N LEU A 249 2.52 11.32 10.86
CA LEU A 249 3.93 11.24 11.27
C LEU A 249 4.83 10.79 10.12
N PHE A 250 4.46 9.70 9.44
CA PHE A 250 5.28 9.16 8.36
C PHE A 250 5.27 10.05 7.12
N ALA A 251 4.13 10.64 6.75
CA ALA A 251 4.03 11.57 5.64
C ALA A 251 4.93 12.81 5.86
N GLU A 252 4.91 13.40 7.05
CA GLU A 252 5.81 14.52 7.39
C GLU A 252 7.28 14.10 7.38
N ARG A 253 7.63 12.94 7.90
CA ARG A 253 9.01 12.42 7.91
C ARG A 253 9.53 12.19 6.49
N LEU A 254 8.72 11.58 5.63
CA LEU A 254 9.12 11.14 4.29
C LEU A 254 9.06 12.26 3.25
N PHE A 255 8.06 13.12 3.34
CA PHE A 255 7.80 14.13 2.30
C PHE A 255 7.98 15.57 2.80
N GLY A 256 7.96 15.80 4.11
CA GLY A 256 8.04 17.14 4.71
C GLY A 256 9.34 17.88 4.40
N GLN A 257 10.44 17.18 4.25
CA GLN A 257 11.78 17.76 4.00
C GLN A 257 12.12 17.90 2.51
N GLN A 258 11.31 17.37 1.61
CA GLN A 258 11.52 17.50 0.17
C GLN A 258 11.25 18.96 -0.26
N GLY A 259 12.27 19.70 -0.63
CA GLY A 259 12.12 21.12 -1.06
C GLY A 259 13.29 22.03 -0.80
N LYS A 260 14.48 21.50 -0.45
CA LYS A 260 15.71 22.30 -0.35
C LYS A 260 16.68 22.09 -1.52
N GLU A 261 16.31 21.28 -2.52
CA GLU A 261 17.16 20.92 -3.67
C GLU A 261 16.54 21.32 -5.02
N GLU A 262 15.67 22.34 -5.09
CA GLU A 262 15.22 22.92 -6.37
C GLU A 262 15.60 24.40 -6.51
#